data_66cd636a17e061098238ab935ffff1d1
#
_entry.id   66cd636a17e061098238ab935ffff1d1
#
_cell.length_a   1.000
_cell.length_b   1.000
_cell.length_c   1.000
_cell.angle_alpha   90.00
_cell.angle_beta   90.00
_cell.angle_gamma   90.00
#
_symmetry.space_group_name_H-M   'P 1'
#
loop_
_entity.id
_entity.type
_entity.pdbx_description
1 polymer ?
#
loop_
_entity_poly.entity_id
_entity_poly.type
_entity_poly.pdbx_seq_one_letter_code
_entity_poly.pdbx_strand_id
1 'polypeptide(L)'
;MAIVWVCRLGVDAYAELGRQLDVPRFDCTVCGEPMVLWGFHRRYLRVGTWCRRVWIRRQRCNACRRSHVVLPRFVTHGRLDEVGVIGEGIEAMVAGRGARKVAGDLGVPHTTVRDWRRLFRARAVLLAMGIGAVVVALSGSLPRLSRDPEQAALGAMAAAWAAVAARRPIIGSAFSLANAICGSHVLSTNTHPPWAVP
;
A
#
# COMPACT_ATOMS: atom_id res chain seq x y z
N MET A 1 1.03 11.06 -10.11
CA MET A 1 0.55 9.66 -10.05
C MET A 1 1.61 8.82 -9.35
N ALA A 2 1.22 7.72 -8.71
CA ALA A 2 2.14 6.84 -8.00
C ALA A 2 2.17 5.45 -8.65
N ILE A 3 3.37 4.86 -8.73
CA ILE A 3 3.59 3.47 -9.11
C ILE A 3 4.18 2.78 -7.88
N VAL A 4 3.67 1.62 -7.52
CA VAL A 4 4.23 0.85 -6.40
C VAL A 4 5.23 -0.15 -6.92
N TRP A 5 6.46 0.00 -6.47
CA TRP A 5 7.52 -0.95 -6.73
C TRP A 5 7.59 -2.00 -5.61
N VAL A 6 7.37 -3.26 -5.97
CA VAL A 6 7.49 -4.39 -5.05
C VAL A 6 8.98 -4.72 -4.85
N CYS A 7 9.73 -3.79 -4.24
CA CYS A 7 11.14 -4.00 -3.91
C CYS A 7 11.30 -5.05 -2.80
N ARG A 8 12.42 -5.77 -2.84
CA ARG A 8 12.75 -6.81 -1.83
C ARG A 8 13.40 -6.23 -0.57
N LEU A 9 13.77 -4.95 -0.59
CA LEU A 9 14.43 -4.29 0.54
C LEU A 9 13.44 -3.98 1.67
N GLY A 10 13.92 -4.06 2.89
CA GLY A 10 13.29 -3.47 4.06
C GLY A 10 13.54 -1.96 4.13
N VAL A 11 12.90 -1.29 5.08
CA VAL A 11 12.98 0.19 5.23
C VAL A 11 14.41 0.66 5.47
N ASP A 12 15.16 -0.02 6.36
CA ASP A 12 16.52 0.38 6.72
C ASP A 12 17.47 0.26 5.53
N ALA A 13 17.54 -0.91 4.89
CA ALA A 13 18.38 -1.11 3.72
C ALA A 13 18.04 -0.15 2.57
N TYR A 14 16.75 0.15 2.38
CA TYR A 14 16.32 1.14 1.39
C TYR A 14 16.80 2.55 1.75
N ALA A 15 16.74 2.93 3.03
CA ALA A 15 17.16 4.24 3.52
C ALA A 15 18.68 4.42 3.41
N GLU A 16 19.45 3.37 3.71
CA GLU A 16 20.92 3.35 3.63
C GLU A 16 21.42 3.53 2.21
N LEU A 17 20.84 2.82 1.24
CA LEU A 17 21.19 2.97 -0.18
C LEU A 17 20.84 4.36 -0.72
N GLY A 18 19.82 4.99 -0.18
CA GLY A 18 19.51 6.38 -0.46
C GLY A 18 19.30 6.67 -1.95
N ARG A 19 20.07 7.61 -2.50
CA ARG A 19 20.01 7.97 -3.93
C ARG A 19 20.75 6.99 -4.85
N GLN A 20 21.60 6.14 -4.30
CA GLN A 20 22.36 5.13 -5.06
C GLN A 20 21.51 3.90 -5.39
N LEU A 21 20.33 3.80 -4.78
CA LEU A 21 19.42 2.70 -5.05
C LEU A 21 19.02 2.67 -6.51
N ASP A 22 19.29 1.54 -7.15
CA ASP A 22 18.82 1.28 -8.51
C ASP A 22 17.32 0.93 -8.47
N VAL A 23 16.54 1.85 -9.00
CA VAL A 23 15.07 1.72 -9.08
C VAL A 23 14.72 1.44 -10.53
N PRO A 24 14.01 0.35 -10.82
CA PRO A 24 13.67 -0.02 -12.18
C PRO A 24 12.90 1.09 -12.91
N ARG A 25 13.05 1.12 -14.22
CA ARG A 25 12.23 1.97 -15.08
C ARG A 25 10.89 1.30 -15.29
N PHE A 26 9.84 2.12 -15.27
CA PHE A 26 8.46 1.68 -15.47
C PHE A 26 7.88 2.36 -16.70
N ASP A 27 6.87 1.73 -17.27
CA ASP A 27 6.08 2.35 -18.32
C ASP A 27 5.07 3.34 -17.74
N CYS A 28 4.76 4.35 -18.51
CA CYS A 28 3.81 5.39 -18.12
C CYS A 28 2.41 4.80 -17.98
N THR A 29 1.77 4.95 -16.83
CA THR A 29 0.41 4.46 -16.59
C THR A 29 -0.68 5.22 -17.37
N VAL A 30 -0.30 6.26 -18.13
CA VAL A 30 -1.22 7.07 -18.94
C VAL A 30 -1.17 6.72 -20.42
N CYS A 31 0.03 6.51 -20.98
CA CYS A 31 0.21 6.28 -22.42
C CYS A 31 1.02 5.02 -22.75
N GLY A 32 1.47 4.25 -21.77
CA GLY A 32 2.23 3.02 -21.98
C GLY A 32 3.71 3.21 -22.31
N GLU A 33 4.15 4.43 -22.65
CA GLU A 33 5.52 4.68 -23.10
C GLU A 33 6.54 4.58 -21.95
N PRO A 34 7.77 4.08 -22.21
CA PRO A 34 8.82 4.00 -21.22
C PRO A 34 9.15 5.36 -20.61
N MET A 35 9.34 5.38 -19.29
CA MET A 35 9.69 6.58 -18.57
C MET A 35 11.20 6.70 -18.34
N VAL A 36 11.68 7.94 -18.21
CA VAL A 36 13.07 8.26 -17.86
C VAL A 36 13.17 8.66 -16.38
N LEU A 37 14.36 8.43 -15.81
CA LEU A 37 14.66 8.87 -14.45
C LEU A 37 14.68 10.40 -14.42
N TRP A 38 13.87 11.01 -13.55
CA TRP A 38 13.70 12.47 -13.50
C TRP A 38 14.31 13.12 -12.26
N GLY A 39 14.41 12.39 -11.15
CA GLY A 39 14.97 12.91 -9.91
C GLY A 39 14.46 12.18 -8.68
N PHE A 40 14.60 12.84 -7.55
CA PHE A 40 14.18 12.31 -6.26
C PHE A 40 13.41 13.38 -5.47
N HIS A 41 12.58 12.92 -4.53
CA HIS A 41 12.17 13.74 -3.42
C HIS A 41 12.44 13.02 -2.10
N ARG A 42 12.70 13.80 -1.08
CA ARG A 42 12.93 13.32 0.26
C ARG A 42 11.60 13.11 0.98
N ARG A 43 11.51 12.02 1.72
CA ARG A 43 10.35 11.72 2.54
C ARG A 43 10.82 11.13 3.88
N TYR A 44 10.10 11.46 4.94
CA TYR A 44 10.20 10.74 6.20
C TYR A 44 9.19 9.60 6.23
N LEU A 45 9.62 8.47 6.82
CA LEU A 45 8.80 7.28 7.03
C LEU A 45 8.93 6.88 8.50
N ARG A 46 7.80 6.82 9.19
CA ARG A 46 7.75 6.39 10.58
C ARG A 46 7.45 4.88 10.64
N VAL A 47 8.25 4.17 11.41
CA VAL A 47 8.09 2.75 11.71
C VAL A 47 8.00 2.61 13.23
N GLY A 48 6.78 2.54 13.77
CA GLY A 48 6.56 2.56 15.21
C GLY A 48 7.10 3.85 15.85
N THR A 49 8.05 3.70 16.77
CA THR A 49 8.64 4.82 17.55
C THR A 49 9.78 5.56 16.84
N TRP A 50 10.27 5.08 15.71
CA TRP A 50 11.38 5.68 15.01
C TRP A 50 11.02 6.16 13.59
N CYS A 51 11.82 7.08 13.04
CA CYS A 51 11.66 7.61 11.70
C CYS A 51 12.92 7.40 10.86
N ARG A 52 12.72 7.09 9.58
CA ARG A 52 13.79 7.05 8.58
C ARG A 52 13.53 8.07 7.48
N ARG A 53 14.60 8.66 7.00
CA ARG A 53 14.57 9.48 5.79
C ARG A 53 14.80 8.58 4.59
N VAL A 54 13.84 8.55 3.68
CA VAL A 54 13.90 7.77 2.43
C VAL A 54 13.87 8.68 1.21
N TRP A 55 14.53 8.25 0.14
CA TRP A 55 14.57 8.94 -1.12
C TRP A 55 13.66 8.24 -2.11
N ILE A 56 12.60 8.93 -2.53
CA ILE A 56 11.62 8.41 -3.48
C ILE A 56 12.02 8.84 -4.89
N ARG A 57 12.19 7.88 -5.79
CA ARG A 57 12.51 8.12 -7.19
C ARG A 57 11.30 8.73 -7.91
N ARG A 58 11.58 9.69 -8.77
CA ARG A 58 10.62 10.23 -9.72
C ARG A 58 11.01 9.80 -11.13
N GLN A 59 10.01 9.47 -11.93
CA GLN A 59 10.17 9.17 -13.35
C GLN A 59 9.23 10.06 -14.16
N ARG A 60 9.62 10.39 -15.39
CA ARG A 60 8.86 11.24 -16.30
C ARG A 60 8.69 10.55 -17.65
N CYS A 61 7.49 10.60 -18.17
CA CYS A 61 7.21 10.20 -19.53
C CYS A 61 7.56 11.34 -20.50
N ASN A 62 8.38 11.07 -21.50
CA ASN A 62 8.73 12.07 -22.51
C ASN A 62 7.61 12.29 -23.52
N ALA A 63 6.77 11.29 -23.77
CA ALA A 63 5.65 11.40 -24.69
C ALA A 63 4.53 12.28 -24.12
N CYS A 64 3.89 11.87 -23.01
CA CYS A 64 2.76 12.63 -22.44
C CYS A 64 3.17 13.65 -21.38
N ARG A 65 4.46 13.82 -21.08
CA ARG A 65 5.04 14.77 -20.12
C ARG A 65 4.61 14.57 -18.65
N ARG A 66 3.88 13.52 -18.34
CA ARG A 66 3.45 13.20 -16.97
C ARG A 66 4.62 12.71 -16.12
N SER A 67 4.61 13.10 -14.85
CA SER A 67 5.57 12.63 -13.86
C SER A 67 4.92 11.67 -12.89
N HIS A 68 5.67 10.63 -12.54
CA HIS A 68 5.24 9.59 -11.59
C HIS A 68 6.24 9.48 -10.44
N VAL A 69 5.75 9.18 -9.27
CA VAL A 69 6.59 8.78 -8.11
C VAL A 69 6.60 7.25 -8.04
N VAL A 70 7.79 6.69 -7.86
CA VAL A 70 7.94 5.24 -7.67
C VAL A 70 8.08 4.97 -6.18
N LEU A 71 7.01 4.49 -5.58
CA LEU A 71 6.91 4.23 -4.15
C LEU A 71 7.34 2.78 -3.86
N PRO A 72 8.27 2.55 -2.92
CA PRO A 72 8.52 1.19 -2.45
C PRO A 72 7.29 0.63 -1.74
N ARG A 73 7.10 -0.70 -1.75
CA ARG A 73 5.92 -1.41 -1.25
C ARG A 73 5.50 -1.05 0.18
N PHE A 74 6.45 -0.63 1.00
CA PHE A 74 6.23 -0.28 2.40
C PHE A 74 5.75 1.18 2.60
N VAL A 75 5.58 1.95 1.52
CA VAL A 75 5.13 3.35 1.56
C VAL A 75 3.70 3.46 1.06
N THR A 76 2.86 4.16 1.82
CA THR A 76 1.50 4.54 1.41
C THR A 76 1.46 6.01 1.01
N HIS A 77 0.76 6.33 -0.07
CA HIS A 77 0.63 7.71 -0.56
C HIS A 77 0.01 8.61 0.51
N GLY A 78 0.63 9.77 0.74
CA GLY A 78 0.12 10.77 1.68
C GLY A 78 0.20 10.38 3.17
N ARG A 79 0.86 9.24 3.53
CA ARG A 79 0.97 8.80 4.92
C ARG A 79 2.43 8.78 5.37
N LEU A 80 2.66 9.20 6.61
CA LEU A 80 3.98 9.17 7.24
C LEU A 80 4.39 7.75 7.64
N ASP A 81 3.42 6.93 8.01
CA ASP A 81 3.65 5.62 8.61
C ASP A 81 3.93 4.53 7.57
N GLU A 82 4.74 3.57 7.95
CA GLU A 82 5.03 2.36 7.18
C GLU A 82 3.74 1.54 7.02
N VAL A 83 3.55 0.95 5.84
CA VAL A 83 2.30 0.26 5.48
C VAL A 83 1.98 -0.95 6.35
N GLY A 84 2.99 -1.66 6.86
CA GLY A 84 2.81 -2.78 7.77
C GLY A 84 2.27 -2.32 9.12
N VAL A 85 2.82 -1.23 9.67
CA VAL A 85 2.35 -0.62 10.93
C VAL A 85 0.89 -0.15 10.79
N ILE A 86 0.55 0.44 9.65
CA ILE A 86 -0.84 0.83 9.34
C ILE A 86 -1.75 -0.41 9.32
N GLY A 87 -1.33 -1.46 8.62
CA GLY A 87 -2.09 -2.71 8.50
C GLY A 87 -2.35 -3.36 9.86
N GLU A 88 -1.29 -3.54 10.66
CA GLU A 88 -1.37 -4.09 12.01
C GLU A 88 -2.35 -3.30 12.90
N GLY A 89 -2.28 -1.96 12.82
CA GLY A 89 -3.19 -1.09 13.56
C GLY A 89 -4.65 -1.26 13.15
N ILE A 90 -4.93 -1.37 11.86
CA ILE A 90 -6.29 -1.57 11.34
C ILE A 90 -6.81 -2.95 11.72
N GLU A 91 -6.02 -4.00 11.50
CA GLU A 91 -6.36 -5.39 11.85
C GLU A 91 -6.70 -5.52 13.35
N ALA A 92 -5.86 -4.96 14.22
CA ALA A 92 -6.08 -4.98 15.65
C ALA A 92 -7.39 -4.27 16.05
N MET A 93 -7.71 -3.12 15.43
CA MET A 93 -8.94 -2.40 15.73
C MET A 93 -10.19 -3.08 15.16
N VAL A 94 -10.10 -3.70 14.00
CA VAL A 94 -11.21 -4.50 13.43
C VAL A 94 -11.47 -5.73 14.27
N ALA A 95 -10.43 -6.31 14.88
CA ALA A 95 -10.54 -7.38 15.87
C ALA A 95 -11.07 -6.91 17.24
N GLY A 96 -11.47 -5.64 17.39
CA GLY A 96 -12.11 -5.10 18.60
C GLY A 96 -11.17 -4.44 19.61
N ARG A 97 -9.87 -4.33 19.32
CA ARG A 97 -8.95 -3.64 20.24
C ARG A 97 -9.18 -2.14 20.24
N GLY A 98 -9.11 -1.53 21.43
CA GLY A 98 -9.28 -0.09 21.60
C GLY A 98 -8.13 0.73 20.98
N ALA A 99 -8.45 1.83 20.31
CA ALA A 99 -7.47 2.65 19.58
C ALA A 99 -6.32 3.19 20.45
N ARG A 100 -6.55 3.50 21.73
CA ARG A 100 -5.48 3.95 22.64
C ARG A 100 -4.46 2.84 22.93
N LYS A 101 -4.94 1.61 23.14
CA LYS A 101 -4.07 0.46 23.38
C LYS A 101 -3.25 0.13 22.13
N VAL A 102 -3.90 0.06 20.96
CA VAL A 102 -3.22 -0.16 19.67
C VAL A 102 -2.17 0.93 19.41
N ALA A 103 -2.49 2.19 19.68
CA ALA A 103 -1.57 3.30 19.53
C ALA A 103 -0.33 3.17 20.44
N GLY A 104 -0.53 2.78 21.70
CA GLY A 104 0.58 2.52 22.63
C GLY A 104 1.48 1.39 22.16
N ASP A 105 0.89 0.27 21.72
CA ASP A 105 1.65 -0.90 21.24
C ASP A 105 2.47 -0.58 19.99
N LEU A 106 1.92 0.25 19.08
CA LEU A 106 2.58 0.64 17.83
C LEU A 106 3.51 1.87 17.95
N GLY A 107 3.50 2.56 19.07
CA GLY A 107 4.30 3.77 19.27
C GLY A 107 3.87 4.95 18.40
N VAL A 108 2.57 5.07 18.08
CA VAL A 108 2.01 6.14 17.24
C VAL A 108 0.89 6.91 17.97
N PRO A 109 0.59 8.17 17.61
CA PRO A 109 -0.50 8.91 18.23
C PRO A 109 -1.86 8.20 18.04
N HIS A 110 -2.70 8.17 19.08
CA HIS A 110 -4.01 7.51 19.01
C HIS A 110 -4.96 8.13 17.98
N THR A 111 -4.83 9.43 17.72
CA THR A 111 -5.57 10.13 16.67
C THR A 111 -5.20 9.60 15.28
N THR A 112 -3.93 9.28 15.06
CA THR A 112 -3.43 8.68 13.82
C THR A 112 -4.07 7.30 13.58
N VAL A 113 -4.08 6.45 14.61
CA VAL A 113 -4.68 5.10 14.53
C VAL A 113 -6.19 5.17 14.24
N ARG A 114 -6.91 6.10 14.93
CA ARG A 114 -8.33 6.33 14.66
C ARG A 114 -8.58 6.81 13.24
N ASP A 115 -7.70 7.67 12.71
CA ASP A 115 -7.82 8.18 11.34
C ASP A 115 -7.62 7.07 10.31
N TRP A 116 -6.64 6.16 10.52
CA TRP A 116 -6.46 5.00 9.65
C TRP A 116 -7.73 4.15 9.58
N ARG A 117 -8.34 3.81 10.73
CA ARG A 117 -9.58 3.02 10.74
C ARG A 117 -10.73 3.76 10.08
N ARG A 118 -10.89 5.06 10.35
CA ARG A 118 -11.94 5.87 9.73
C ARG A 118 -11.85 5.84 8.20
N LEU A 119 -10.65 6.02 7.66
CA LEU A 119 -10.41 5.98 6.22
C LEU A 119 -10.59 4.59 5.63
N PHE A 120 -10.10 3.57 6.32
CA PHE A 120 -10.27 2.17 5.92
C PHE A 120 -11.76 1.79 5.86
N ARG A 121 -12.52 2.10 6.92
CA ARG A 121 -13.95 1.85 7.00
C ARG A 121 -14.72 2.51 5.86
N ALA A 122 -14.40 3.75 5.55
CA ALA A 122 -15.04 4.48 4.45
C ALA A 122 -14.83 3.83 3.07
N ARG A 123 -13.83 2.94 2.95
CA ARG A 123 -13.48 2.26 1.68
C ARG A 123 -13.65 0.75 1.73
N ALA A 124 -14.02 0.20 2.86
CA ALA A 124 -14.00 -1.24 3.11
C ALA A 124 -14.79 -2.03 2.05
N VAL A 125 -15.98 -1.57 1.67
CA VAL A 125 -16.79 -2.21 0.63
C VAL A 125 -16.05 -2.24 -0.71
N LEU A 126 -15.51 -1.10 -1.16
CA LEU A 126 -14.77 -1.00 -2.42
C LEU A 126 -13.51 -1.86 -2.41
N LEU A 127 -12.80 -1.90 -1.28
CA LEU A 127 -11.62 -2.74 -1.11
C LEU A 127 -11.99 -4.23 -1.17
N ALA A 128 -13.05 -4.65 -0.48
CA ALA A 128 -13.53 -6.02 -0.52
C ALA A 128 -13.89 -6.46 -1.94
N MET A 129 -14.63 -5.63 -2.67
CA MET A 129 -15.03 -5.91 -4.06
C MET A 129 -13.84 -5.93 -5.02
N GLY A 130 -13.01 -4.88 -5.02
CA GLY A 130 -11.90 -4.75 -5.97
C GLY A 130 -10.81 -5.81 -5.73
N ILE A 131 -10.41 -6.02 -4.48
CA ILE A 131 -9.42 -7.06 -4.16
C ILE A 131 -10.03 -8.45 -4.34
N GLY A 132 -11.31 -8.63 -4.01
CA GLY A 132 -12.05 -9.87 -4.28
C GLY A 132 -12.03 -10.24 -5.77
N ALA A 133 -12.24 -9.28 -6.67
CA ALA A 133 -12.13 -9.50 -8.12
C ALA A 133 -10.72 -9.97 -8.53
N VAL A 134 -9.67 -9.39 -7.93
CA VAL A 134 -8.29 -9.86 -8.14
C VAL A 134 -8.10 -11.30 -7.64
N VAL A 135 -8.69 -11.66 -6.49
CA VAL A 135 -8.64 -13.05 -5.98
C VAL A 135 -9.28 -14.00 -6.98
N VAL A 136 -10.47 -13.68 -7.47
CA VAL A 136 -11.17 -14.51 -8.48
C VAL A 136 -10.33 -14.67 -9.73
N ALA A 137 -9.73 -13.59 -10.24
CA ALA A 137 -8.85 -13.65 -11.43
C ALA A 137 -7.60 -14.52 -11.20
N LEU A 138 -7.10 -14.56 -9.97
CA LEU A 138 -5.92 -15.35 -9.60
C LEU A 138 -6.26 -16.82 -9.30
N SER A 139 -7.35 -17.13 -8.61
CA SER A 139 -7.64 -18.46 -8.05
C SER A 139 -8.92 -19.09 -8.59
N GLY A 140 -9.67 -18.39 -9.44
CA GLY A 140 -10.94 -18.86 -10.00
C GLY A 140 -12.14 -18.76 -9.04
N SER A 141 -11.92 -18.50 -7.76
CA SER A 141 -12.98 -18.41 -6.75
C SER A 141 -12.63 -17.43 -5.65
N LEU A 142 -13.67 -16.90 -4.99
CA LEU A 142 -13.53 -16.06 -3.80
C LEU A 142 -14.01 -16.85 -2.58
N PRO A 143 -13.23 -16.92 -1.50
CA PRO A 143 -13.70 -17.51 -0.25
C PRO A 143 -14.86 -16.70 0.33
N ARG A 144 -15.67 -17.36 1.17
CA ARG A 144 -16.78 -16.66 1.85
C ARG A 144 -16.22 -15.54 2.72
N LEU A 145 -16.59 -14.31 2.41
CA LEU A 145 -16.22 -13.13 3.19
C LEU A 145 -17.25 -12.86 4.31
N SER A 146 -16.82 -12.13 5.33
CA SER A 146 -17.71 -11.64 6.42
C SER A 146 -18.81 -10.73 5.87
N ARG A 147 -19.91 -10.62 6.62
CA ARG A 147 -20.94 -9.60 6.35
C ARG A 147 -20.51 -8.20 6.82
N ASP A 148 -19.59 -8.12 7.78
CA ASP A 148 -18.99 -6.84 8.20
C ASP A 148 -18.01 -6.34 7.12
N PRO A 149 -18.18 -5.12 6.62
CA PRO A 149 -17.37 -4.61 5.51
C PRO A 149 -15.86 -4.51 5.83
N GLU A 150 -15.49 -4.14 7.06
CA GLU A 150 -14.06 -4.02 7.44
C GLU A 150 -13.42 -5.43 7.47
N GLN A 151 -14.11 -6.41 8.05
CA GLN A 151 -13.65 -7.81 8.06
C GLN A 151 -13.65 -8.42 6.65
N ALA A 152 -14.64 -8.10 5.82
CA ALA A 152 -14.68 -8.56 4.43
C ALA A 152 -13.48 -8.04 3.63
N ALA A 153 -13.12 -6.76 3.79
CA ALA A 153 -11.96 -6.18 3.14
C ALA A 153 -10.65 -6.86 3.58
N LEU A 154 -10.47 -7.06 4.89
CA LEU A 154 -9.29 -7.79 5.41
C LEU A 154 -9.26 -9.24 4.93
N GLY A 155 -10.41 -9.91 4.89
CA GLY A 155 -10.54 -11.26 4.36
C GLY A 155 -10.15 -11.36 2.88
N ALA A 156 -10.60 -10.41 2.06
CA ALA A 156 -10.20 -10.33 0.65
C ALA A 156 -8.70 -10.08 0.48
N MET A 157 -8.10 -9.21 1.32
CA MET A 157 -6.66 -8.96 1.33
C MET A 157 -5.86 -10.23 1.71
N ALA A 158 -6.30 -10.96 2.74
CA ALA A 158 -5.68 -12.22 3.14
C ALA A 158 -5.79 -13.28 2.05
N ALA A 159 -6.93 -13.38 1.38
CA ALA A 159 -7.12 -14.30 0.25
C ALA A 159 -6.23 -13.94 -0.94
N ALA A 160 -6.09 -12.66 -1.28
CA ALA A 160 -5.18 -12.20 -2.33
C ALA A 160 -3.72 -12.54 -1.99
N TRP A 161 -3.33 -12.31 -0.74
CA TRP A 161 -2.00 -12.69 -0.26
C TRP A 161 -1.74 -14.18 -0.42
N ALA A 162 -2.66 -15.04 0.05
CA ALA A 162 -2.55 -16.49 -0.07
C ALA A 162 -2.46 -16.94 -1.54
N ALA A 163 -3.30 -16.37 -2.43
CA ALA A 163 -3.30 -16.69 -3.85
C ALA A 163 -1.99 -16.33 -4.57
N VAL A 164 -1.34 -15.22 -4.17
CA VAL A 164 -0.04 -14.82 -4.72
C VAL A 164 1.08 -15.66 -4.11
N ALA A 165 1.06 -15.88 -2.78
CA ALA A 165 2.07 -16.67 -2.06
C ALA A 165 2.15 -18.12 -2.55
N ALA A 166 1.03 -18.71 -2.95
CA ALA A 166 0.99 -20.04 -3.54
C ALA A 166 1.69 -20.15 -4.91
N ARG A 167 1.92 -19.02 -5.58
CA ARG A 167 2.54 -18.99 -6.91
C ARG A 167 4.01 -18.58 -6.90
N ARG A 168 4.39 -17.72 -5.96
CA ARG A 168 5.75 -17.19 -5.86
C ARG A 168 6.03 -16.65 -4.46
N PRO A 169 7.29 -16.69 -4.00
CA PRO A 169 7.68 -16.03 -2.76
C PRO A 169 7.37 -14.53 -2.82
N ILE A 170 6.70 -14.01 -1.82
CA ILE A 170 6.40 -12.59 -1.66
C ILE A 170 6.88 -12.10 -0.30
N ILE A 171 7.19 -10.81 -0.22
CA ILE A 171 7.67 -10.16 1.00
C ILE A 171 6.66 -9.10 1.43
N GLY A 172 6.39 -9.00 2.72
CA GLY A 172 5.49 -8.02 3.32
C GLY A 172 4.28 -8.68 3.97
N SER A 173 3.14 -8.04 3.94
CA SER A 173 1.88 -8.48 4.53
C SER A 173 0.74 -8.42 3.52
N ALA A 174 -0.40 -9.00 3.87
CA ALA A 174 -1.63 -8.89 3.07
C ALA A 174 -2.01 -7.42 2.82
N PHE A 175 -1.84 -6.57 3.83
CA PHE A 175 -2.10 -5.13 3.71
C PHE A 175 -1.12 -4.43 2.76
N SER A 176 0.17 -4.81 2.77
CA SER A 176 1.15 -4.24 1.85
C SER A 176 0.91 -4.65 0.39
N LEU A 177 0.46 -5.90 0.16
CA LEU A 177 0.03 -6.35 -1.16
C LEU A 177 -1.20 -5.57 -1.63
N ALA A 178 -2.21 -5.43 -0.77
CA ALA A 178 -3.39 -4.63 -1.07
C ALA A 178 -3.05 -3.18 -1.40
N ASN A 179 -2.12 -2.56 -0.64
CA ASN A 179 -1.63 -1.22 -0.93
C ASN A 179 -0.97 -1.15 -2.32
N ALA A 180 -0.23 -2.17 -2.73
CA ALA A 180 0.37 -2.24 -4.06
C ALA A 180 -0.69 -2.40 -5.16
N ILE A 181 -1.68 -3.30 -4.99
CA ILE A 181 -2.82 -3.46 -5.89
C ILE A 181 -3.58 -2.14 -6.06
N CYS A 182 -3.76 -1.39 -4.96
CA CYS A 182 -4.44 -0.09 -4.96
C CYS A 182 -3.54 1.08 -5.41
N GLY A 183 -2.38 0.84 -6.01
CA GLY A 183 -1.46 1.89 -6.44
C GLY A 183 -1.02 2.83 -5.33
N SER A 184 -0.85 2.30 -4.10
CA SER A 184 -0.53 3.06 -2.87
C SER A 184 -1.66 3.94 -2.32
N HIS A 185 -2.89 3.68 -2.72
CA HIS A 185 -4.06 4.47 -2.35
C HIS A 185 -5.05 3.73 -1.43
N VAL A 186 -4.62 2.68 -0.73
CA VAL A 186 -5.48 1.87 0.15
C VAL A 186 -6.22 2.70 1.20
N LEU A 187 -5.65 3.81 1.67
CA LEU A 187 -6.26 4.76 2.60
C LEU A 187 -6.49 6.15 2.00
N SER A 188 -6.40 6.31 0.69
CA SER A 188 -6.59 7.62 0.06
C SER A 188 -8.06 8.05 0.11
N THR A 189 -8.28 9.35 0.24
CA THR A 189 -9.62 9.95 0.14
C THR A 189 -10.06 10.17 -1.32
N ASN A 190 -9.19 9.94 -2.30
CA ASN A 190 -9.55 10.05 -3.72
C ASN A 190 -10.60 9.00 -4.09
N THR A 191 -11.64 9.45 -4.72
CA THR A 191 -12.91 8.75 -4.92
C THR A 191 -12.87 7.65 -5.98
N HIS A 192 -11.82 7.57 -6.79
CA HIS A 192 -11.70 6.55 -7.82
C HIS A 192 -10.65 5.51 -7.43
N PRO A 193 -11.05 4.27 -7.12
CA PRO A 193 -10.11 3.18 -7.02
C PRO A 193 -9.37 3.02 -8.35
N PRO A 194 -8.05 2.81 -8.35
CA PRO A 194 -7.27 2.62 -9.59
C PRO A 194 -7.67 1.37 -10.38
N TRP A 195 -8.46 0.50 -9.78
CA TRP A 195 -9.04 -0.70 -10.40
C TRP A 195 -10.53 -0.54 -10.75
N ALA A 196 -11.10 0.65 -10.66
CA ALA A 196 -12.42 0.88 -11.25
C ALA A 196 -12.25 0.66 -12.76
N VAL A 197 -12.59 -0.55 -13.19
CA VAL A 197 -12.74 -0.88 -14.60
C VAL A 197 -13.85 0.00 -15.14
N PRO A 198 -13.67 0.65 -16.30
CA PRO A 198 -14.71 1.44 -16.93
C PRO A 198 -15.96 0.64 -17.19
#